data_4118f07dbfa554456e4425a812914f47
#
_entry.id   4118f07dbfa554456e4425a812914f47
#
_cell.length_a   1.000
_cell.length_b   1.000
_cell.length_c   1.000
_cell.angle_alpha   90.00
_cell.angle_beta   90.00
_cell.angle_gamma   90.00
#
_symmetry.space_group_name_H-M   'P 1'
#
loop_
_entity.id
_entity.type
_entity.pdbx_description
1 polymer ?
#
loop_
_entity_poly.entity_id
_entity_poly.type
_entity_poly.pdbx_seq_one_letter_code
_entity_poly.pdbx_strand_id
1 'polypeptide(L)'
;MIFHSIDFQLSDDDKQYIRETYLTDRFTRKTEKDKPLYYTGYHHSPTSQNRTGRPVQKFLDKRLLQIYSPIIKRELTEQRLFEADRKGIYSYQHIWAQIYTKNLGKGIDAHHHYPDPSNLFSWIHFVDVPDEDCLYWEMNSGKKIYPQPQRSGKLIFFIPWTWHGVDPVESQEERIVVAGNVIRLK
;
A
#
# COMPACT_ATOMS: atom_id res chain seq x y z
N MET A 1 -9.40 -10.76 -2.22
CA MET A 1 -10.82 -10.36 -2.12
C MET A 1 -10.92 -9.24 -1.09
N ILE A 2 -11.62 -8.14 -1.42
CA ILE A 2 -11.95 -7.07 -0.47
C ILE A 2 -12.95 -7.63 0.53
N PHE A 3 -12.71 -7.44 1.82
CA PHE A 3 -13.67 -7.84 2.87
C PHE A 3 -14.28 -6.63 3.58
N HIS A 4 -13.68 -5.45 3.46
CA HIS A 4 -14.18 -4.20 4.04
C HIS A 4 -13.66 -3.01 3.27
N SER A 5 -14.42 -1.93 3.24
CA SER A 5 -13.99 -0.66 2.65
C SER A 5 -14.70 0.52 3.30
N ILE A 6 -14.01 1.65 3.37
CA ILE A 6 -14.54 2.91 3.89
C ILE A 6 -14.25 4.07 2.94
N ASP A 7 -15.00 5.14 3.08
CA ASP A 7 -14.67 6.43 2.49
C ASP A 7 -13.85 7.24 3.50
N PHE A 8 -12.67 7.68 3.08
CA PHE A 8 -11.76 8.45 3.90
C PHE A 8 -10.96 9.42 3.02
N GLN A 9 -11.11 10.72 3.30
CA GLN A 9 -10.39 11.75 2.55
C GLN A 9 -9.22 12.29 3.37
N LEU A 10 -8.05 12.39 2.75
CA LEU A 10 -6.94 13.15 3.32
C LEU A 10 -7.16 14.65 3.09
N SER A 11 -6.62 15.45 4.01
CA SER A 11 -6.51 16.89 3.79
C SER A 11 -5.57 17.19 2.63
N ASP A 12 -5.71 18.36 2.02
CA ASP A 12 -4.80 18.80 0.94
C ASP A 12 -3.35 18.94 1.46
N ASP A 13 -3.18 19.36 2.71
CA ASP A 13 -1.87 19.40 3.37
C ASP A 13 -1.21 18.02 3.49
N ASP A 14 -1.99 16.97 3.77
CA ASP A 14 -1.46 15.60 3.85
C ASP A 14 -1.12 15.05 2.47
N LYS A 15 -1.94 15.35 1.46
CA LYS A 15 -1.64 15.01 0.07
C LYS A 15 -0.38 15.69 -0.43
N GLN A 16 -0.23 16.98 -0.12
CA GLN A 16 0.96 17.74 -0.45
C GLN A 16 2.19 17.19 0.26
N TYR A 17 2.09 16.87 1.55
CA TYR A 17 3.17 16.22 2.29
C TYR A 17 3.64 14.92 1.63
N ILE A 18 2.70 14.07 1.17
CA ILE A 18 3.05 12.83 0.48
C ILE A 18 3.84 13.13 -0.79
N ARG A 19 3.41 14.10 -1.61
CA ARG A 19 4.13 14.49 -2.83
C ARG A 19 5.54 14.97 -2.51
N GLU A 20 5.69 15.93 -1.61
CA GLU A 20 6.98 16.52 -1.24
C GLU A 20 7.95 15.50 -0.64
N THR A 21 7.42 14.53 0.13
CA THR A 21 8.24 13.50 0.77
C THR A 21 8.69 12.44 -0.21
N TYR A 22 7.79 11.95 -1.07
CA TYR A 22 7.99 10.73 -1.83
C TYR A 22 8.41 10.95 -3.29
N LEU A 23 8.10 12.09 -3.91
CA LEU A 23 8.56 12.44 -5.26
C LEU A 23 10.03 12.86 -5.24
N THR A 24 10.91 12.01 -4.74
CA THR A 24 12.34 12.28 -4.61
C THR A 24 13.16 11.08 -5.06
N ASP A 25 14.41 11.29 -5.46
CA ASP A 25 15.32 10.21 -5.86
C ASP A 25 15.49 9.13 -4.80
N ARG A 26 15.41 9.51 -3.54
CA ARG A 26 15.49 8.57 -2.41
C ARG A 26 14.43 7.46 -2.49
N PHE A 27 13.23 7.78 -2.92
CA PHE A 27 12.10 6.85 -2.98
C PHE A 27 11.84 6.32 -4.38
N THR A 28 12.63 6.73 -5.37
CA THR A 28 12.49 6.24 -6.74
C THR A 28 12.87 4.76 -6.82
N ARG A 29 11.92 3.92 -7.24
CA ARG A 29 12.20 2.54 -7.63
C ARG A 29 12.69 2.52 -9.07
N LYS A 30 13.81 1.85 -9.32
CA LYS A 30 14.44 1.79 -10.65
C LYS A 30 14.51 0.36 -11.17
N THR A 31 14.54 0.23 -12.47
CA THR A 31 14.88 -1.04 -13.16
C THR A 31 16.36 -1.37 -12.98
N GLU A 32 16.76 -2.59 -13.40
CA GLU A 32 18.18 -2.98 -13.49
C GLU A 32 19.01 -2.09 -14.43
N LYS A 33 18.34 -1.40 -15.39
CA LYS A 33 18.95 -0.42 -16.31
C LYS A 33 18.81 1.04 -15.81
N ASP A 34 18.60 1.21 -14.52
CA ASP A 34 18.50 2.51 -13.84
C ASP A 34 17.33 3.42 -14.30
N LYS A 35 16.34 2.86 -15.00
CA LYS A 35 15.14 3.59 -15.41
C LYS A 35 14.14 3.67 -14.26
N PRO A 36 13.58 4.84 -13.96
CA PRO A 36 12.56 4.97 -12.94
C PRO A 36 11.31 4.13 -13.26
N LEU A 37 10.70 3.52 -12.25
CA LEU A 37 9.47 2.73 -12.37
C LEU A 37 8.30 3.41 -11.64
N TYR A 38 8.50 3.80 -10.41
CA TYR A 38 7.55 4.49 -9.53
C TYR A 38 8.26 4.94 -8.26
N TYR A 39 7.61 5.78 -7.46
CA TYR A 39 8.11 6.18 -6.14
C TYR A 39 7.47 5.34 -5.06
N THR A 40 8.24 4.86 -4.08
CA THR A 40 7.71 4.04 -2.99
C THR A 40 8.52 4.13 -1.71
N GLY A 41 7.83 4.25 -0.59
CA GLY A 41 8.40 4.09 0.75
C GLY A 41 8.55 2.64 1.21
N TYR A 42 8.02 1.66 0.47
CA TYR A 42 7.97 0.25 0.90
C TYR A 42 9.33 -0.30 1.33
N HIS A 43 10.36 -0.09 0.52
CA HIS A 43 11.70 -0.61 0.79
C HIS A 43 12.42 0.10 1.93
N HIS A 44 11.85 1.19 2.43
CA HIS A 44 12.36 1.98 3.54
C HIS A 44 11.58 1.77 4.83
N SER A 45 10.48 0.99 4.81
CA SER A 45 9.67 0.73 6.00
C SER A 45 10.48 -0.07 7.05
N PRO A 46 10.17 0.09 8.36
CA PRO A 46 10.93 -0.57 9.44
C PRO A 46 10.99 -2.09 9.34
N THR A 47 10.02 -2.71 8.67
CA THR A 47 9.87 -4.17 8.56
C THR A 47 10.31 -4.70 7.21
N SER A 48 10.66 -3.83 6.24
CA SER A 48 11.09 -4.31 4.93
C SER A 48 12.51 -4.86 4.99
N GLN A 49 12.74 -5.92 4.22
CA GLN A 49 14.06 -6.51 3.98
C GLN A 49 14.30 -6.52 2.48
N ASN A 50 15.54 -6.28 2.06
CA ASN A 50 15.89 -6.50 0.66
C ASN A 50 15.96 -8.01 0.37
N ARG A 51 16.02 -8.39 -0.92
CA ARG A 51 16.12 -9.79 -1.36
C ARG A 51 17.34 -10.54 -0.79
N THR A 52 18.35 -9.84 -0.30
CA THR A 52 19.56 -10.40 0.31
C THR A 52 19.45 -10.52 1.83
N GLY A 53 18.29 -10.22 2.42
CA GLY A 53 18.07 -10.23 3.87
C GLY A 53 18.79 -9.11 4.63
N ARG A 54 19.46 -8.18 3.94
CA ARG A 54 20.13 -7.06 4.59
C ARG A 54 19.10 -6.04 5.07
N PRO A 55 19.26 -5.49 6.28
CA PRO A 55 18.37 -4.43 6.73
C PRO A 55 18.48 -3.22 5.79
N VAL A 56 17.36 -2.80 5.25
CA VAL A 56 17.26 -1.55 4.49
C VAL A 56 17.19 -0.40 5.49
N GLN A 57 17.69 0.78 5.09
CA GLN A 57 17.60 1.97 5.91
C GLN A 57 16.15 2.19 6.36
N LYS A 58 15.93 2.09 7.67
CA LYS A 58 14.59 2.19 8.26
C LYS A 58 14.08 3.62 8.17
N PHE A 59 12.99 3.81 7.46
CA PHE A 59 12.25 5.05 7.42
C PHE A 59 10.85 4.80 7.97
N LEU A 60 10.55 5.40 9.10
CA LEU A 60 9.23 5.40 9.68
C LEU A 60 8.59 6.76 9.38
N ASP A 61 7.60 6.77 8.50
CA ASP A 61 6.80 7.95 8.25
C ASP A 61 5.84 8.19 9.41
N LYS A 62 6.26 9.06 10.33
CA LYS A 62 5.47 9.38 11.53
C LYS A 62 4.14 10.04 11.21
N ARG A 63 4.07 10.84 10.13
CA ARG A 63 2.82 11.52 9.74
C ARG A 63 1.81 10.52 9.19
N LEU A 64 2.22 9.65 8.28
CA LEU A 64 1.36 8.57 7.81
C LEU A 64 0.90 7.67 8.96
N LEU A 65 1.81 7.32 9.87
CA LEU A 65 1.48 6.51 11.03
C LEU A 65 0.42 7.17 11.94
N GLN A 66 0.56 8.45 12.20
CA GLN A 66 -0.41 9.22 13.00
C GLN A 66 -1.79 9.31 12.35
N ILE A 67 -1.84 9.44 11.04
CA ILE A 67 -3.10 9.51 10.27
C ILE A 67 -3.79 8.15 10.25
N TYR A 68 -3.08 7.11 9.83
CA TYR A 68 -3.70 5.83 9.48
C TYR A 68 -3.87 4.86 10.63
N SER A 69 -2.95 4.82 11.61
CA SER A 69 -3.04 3.83 12.69
C SER A 69 -4.33 3.91 13.49
N PRO A 70 -4.85 5.08 13.88
CA PRO A 70 -6.13 5.17 14.59
C PRO A 70 -7.30 4.68 13.74
N ILE A 71 -7.30 5.01 12.45
CA ILE A 71 -8.37 4.65 11.50
C ILE A 71 -8.38 3.13 11.31
N ILE A 72 -7.23 2.57 10.94
CA ILE A 72 -7.10 1.13 10.71
C ILE A 72 -7.46 0.33 11.96
N LYS A 73 -6.98 0.76 13.13
CA LYS A 73 -7.32 0.12 14.40
C LYS A 73 -8.82 0.15 14.68
N ARG A 74 -9.46 1.31 14.50
CA ARG A 74 -10.91 1.47 14.70
C ARG A 74 -11.68 0.51 13.79
N GLU A 75 -11.44 0.56 12.48
CA GLU A 75 -12.16 -0.25 11.50
C GLU A 75 -12.02 -1.75 11.78
N LEU A 76 -10.81 -2.22 12.05
CA LEU A 76 -10.58 -3.64 12.36
C LEU A 76 -11.25 -4.08 13.68
N THR A 77 -11.35 -3.17 14.65
CA THR A 77 -12.03 -3.43 15.93
C THR A 77 -13.55 -3.44 15.76
N GLU A 78 -14.12 -2.44 15.08
CA GLU A 78 -15.57 -2.30 14.86
C GLU A 78 -16.12 -3.43 13.99
N GLN A 79 -15.35 -3.88 13.00
CA GLN A 79 -15.70 -5.03 12.16
C GLN A 79 -15.41 -6.37 12.83
N ARG A 80 -14.96 -6.37 14.10
CA ARG A 80 -14.63 -7.58 14.86
C ARG A 80 -13.59 -8.49 14.20
N LEU A 81 -12.75 -7.95 13.34
CA LEU A 81 -11.75 -8.72 12.60
C LEU A 81 -10.62 -9.27 13.50
N PHE A 82 -10.50 -8.74 14.72
CA PHE A 82 -9.59 -9.24 15.74
C PHE A 82 -10.23 -10.23 16.74
N GLU A 83 -11.49 -10.62 16.57
CA GLU A 83 -12.16 -11.50 17.54
C GLU A 83 -11.48 -12.86 17.70
N ALA A 84 -10.90 -13.37 16.63
CA ALA A 84 -10.15 -14.63 16.67
C ALA A 84 -8.85 -14.53 17.48
N ASP A 85 -8.39 -13.32 17.79
CA ASP A 85 -7.11 -13.09 18.48
C ASP A 85 -7.19 -11.92 19.48
N ARG A 86 -8.03 -12.08 20.49
CA ARG A 86 -8.28 -11.06 21.52
C ARG A 86 -7.06 -10.70 22.37
N LYS A 87 -5.97 -11.48 22.29
CA LYS A 87 -4.74 -11.29 23.08
C LYS A 87 -3.54 -10.83 22.22
N GLY A 88 -3.75 -10.65 20.92
CA GLY A 88 -2.68 -10.26 20.01
C GLY A 88 -2.20 -8.83 20.24
N ILE A 89 -0.90 -8.62 20.15
CA ILE A 89 -0.30 -7.29 20.05
C ILE A 89 -0.05 -7.02 18.57
N TYR A 90 -0.52 -5.88 18.07
CA TYR A 90 -0.48 -5.56 16.65
C TYR A 90 0.41 -4.35 16.37
N SER A 91 1.15 -4.40 15.27
CA SER A 91 1.91 -3.29 14.73
C SER A 91 1.23 -2.74 13.48
N TYR A 92 1.12 -1.42 13.42
CA TYR A 92 0.62 -0.64 12.28
C TYR A 92 1.75 0.11 11.58
N GLN A 93 3.00 -0.15 11.95
CA GLN A 93 4.17 0.60 11.47
C GLN A 93 4.59 0.23 10.04
N HIS A 94 4.06 -0.87 9.51
CA HIS A 94 4.30 -1.27 8.13
C HIS A 94 3.36 -0.50 7.20
N ILE A 95 3.70 0.76 6.94
CA ILE A 95 2.94 1.70 6.13
C ILE A 95 3.87 2.44 5.17
N TRP A 96 3.43 2.68 3.94
CA TRP A 96 4.19 3.40 2.93
C TRP A 96 3.27 4.08 1.91
N ALA A 97 3.72 5.20 1.33
CA ALA A 97 3.09 5.76 0.15
C ALA A 97 3.73 5.23 -1.14
N GLN A 98 2.95 5.22 -2.21
CA GLN A 98 3.39 4.94 -3.57
C GLN A 98 2.80 5.99 -4.52
N ILE A 99 3.65 6.50 -5.41
CA ILE A 99 3.24 7.47 -6.43
C ILE A 99 3.65 6.94 -7.79
N TYR A 100 2.69 6.86 -8.69
CA TYR A 100 2.87 6.44 -10.07
C TYR A 100 2.61 7.62 -10.98
N THR A 101 3.43 7.75 -12.02
CA THR A 101 3.26 8.75 -13.06
C THR A 101 3.44 8.07 -14.41
N LYS A 102 2.81 8.59 -15.44
CA LYS A 102 2.94 8.06 -16.81
C LYS A 102 4.41 7.95 -17.27
N ASN A 103 5.22 8.90 -16.87
CA ASN A 103 6.64 8.93 -17.27
C ASN A 103 7.49 7.83 -16.62
N LEU A 104 7.00 7.16 -15.60
CA LEU A 104 7.68 6.08 -14.89
C LEU A 104 7.24 4.67 -15.36
N GLY A 105 6.32 4.57 -16.27
CA GLY A 105 6.06 3.60 -17.32
C GLY A 105 5.88 2.13 -16.99
N LYS A 106 6.13 1.61 -15.80
CA LYS A 106 5.86 0.21 -15.48
C LYS A 106 5.08 0.10 -14.18
N GLY A 107 4.00 -0.69 -14.22
CA GLY A 107 3.26 -1.08 -13.03
C GLY A 107 4.05 -1.99 -12.08
N ILE A 108 3.37 -2.65 -11.19
CA ILE A 108 3.94 -3.65 -10.29
C ILE A 108 3.40 -5.02 -10.69
N ASP A 109 4.31 -5.96 -10.95
CA ASP A 109 3.95 -7.34 -11.22
C ASP A 109 3.19 -7.95 -10.03
N ALA A 110 2.32 -8.92 -10.31
CA ALA A 110 1.52 -9.57 -9.28
C ALA A 110 2.39 -10.19 -8.20
N HIS A 111 2.04 -9.93 -6.96
CA HIS A 111 2.70 -10.46 -5.77
C HIS A 111 1.68 -10.59 -4.63
N HIS A 112 2.10 -11.18 -3.52
CA HIS A 112 1.31 -11.25 -2.29
C HIS A 112 2.21 -10.98 -1.08
N HIS A 113 1.61 -10.68 0.06
CA HIS A 113 2.35 -10.39 1.29
C HIS A 113 2.51 -11.62 2.21
N TYR A 114 2.14 -12.80 1.74
CA TYR A 114 2.46 -14.08 2.34
C TYR A 114 3.75 -14.63 1.68
N PRO A 115 4.71 -15.25 2.36
CA PRO A 115 4.47 -16.10 3.53
C PRO A 115 4.84 -15.49 4.90
N ASP A 116 4.71 -14.20 5.15
CA ASP A 116 4.86 -13.72 6.52
C ASP A 116 3.58 -14.03 7.32
N PRO A 117 3.57 -15.09 8.17
CA PRO A 117 2.39 -15.48 8.93
C PRO A 117 2.01 -14.45 10.00
N SER A 118 2.85 -13.47 10.25
CA SER A 118 2.54 -12.35 11.14
C SER A 118 1.67 -11.30 10.46
N ASN A 119 1.61 -11.27 9.12
CA ASN A 119 0.79 -10.34 8.38
C ASN A 119 -0.67 -10.81 8.38
N LEU A 120 -1.53 -10.10 9.12
CA LEU A 120 -2.94 -10.45 9.28
C LEU A 120 -3.84 -9.82 8.23
N PHE A 121 -3.58 -8.54 7.91
CA PHE A 121 -4.39 -7.76 6.99
C PHE A 121 -3.51 -6.84 6.16
N SER A 122 -3.90 -6.67 4.90
CA SER A 122 -3.36 -5.65 4.01
C SER A 122 -4.45 -4.64 3.68
N TRP A 123 -4.05 -3.40 3.43
CA TRP A 123 -4.98 -2.34 3.06
C TRP A 123 -4.33 -1.37 2.08
N ILE A 124 -5.16 -0.73 1.27
CA ILE A 124 -4.76 0.32 0.32
C ILE A 124 -5.78 1.45 0.42
N HIS A 125 -5.28 2.67 0.52
CA HIS A 125 -6.03 3.91 0.39
C HIS A 125 -5.70 4.56 -0.95
N PHE A 126 -6.69 4.76 -1.79
CA PHE A 126 -6.61 5.53 -3.02
C PHE A 126 -6.72 7.02 -2.65
N VAL A 127 -5.57 7.67 -2.44
CA VAL A 127 -5.50 9.05 -1.94
C VAL A 127 -5.92 10.04 -3.01
N ASP A 128 -5.28 9.92 -4.16
CA ASP A 128 -5.52 10.77 -5.33
C ASP A 128 -5.23 9.92 -6.57
N VAL A 129 -6.26 9.53 -7.26
CA VAL A 129 -6.14 8.58 -8.37
C VAL A 129 -6.97 9.07 -9.56
N PRO A 130 -6.44 8.94 -10.79
CA PRO A 130 -7.20 9.23 -11.99
C PRO A 130 -8.37 8.23 -12.15
N ASP A 131 -9.29 8.54 -13.05
CA ASP A 131 -10.41 7.66 -13.39
C ASP A 131 -9.96 6.50 -14.27
N GLU A 132 -9.09 5.67 -13.70
CA GLU A 132 -8.61 4.44 -14.33
C GLU A 132 -8.36 3.34 -13.29
N ASP A 133 -8.70 2.12 -13.63
CA ASP A 133 -8.51 0.94 -12.79
C ASP A 133 -7.10 0.36 -13.00
N CYS A 134 -6.18 0.62 -12.08
CA CYS A 134 -4.81 0.12 -12.18
C CYS A 134 -4.54 -1.07 -11.23
N LEU A 135 -5.11 -1.06 -10.03
CA LEU A 135 -4.95 -2.18 -9.10
C LEU A 135 -5.74 -3.40 -9.58
N TYR A 136 -5.09 -4.55 -9.67
CA TYR A 136 -5.76 -5.79 -10.02
C TYR A 136 -5.46 -6.92 -9.04
N TRP A 137 -6.41 -7.84 -8.90
CA TRP A 137 -6.20 -9.16 -8.33
C TRP A 137 -5.86 -10.15 -9.45
N GLU A 138 -4.84 -10.97 -9.26
CA GLU A 138 -4.53 -12.03 -10.20
C GLU A 138 -5.08 -13.37 -9.71
N MET A 139 -5.88 -14.01 -10.54
CA MET A 139 -6.41 -15.34 -10.30
C MET A 139 -5.39 -16.41 -10.70
N ASN A 140 -5.52 -17.64 -10.19
CA ASN A 140 -4.65 -18.77 -10.55
C ASN A 140 -4.58 -19.04 -12.07
N SER A 141 -5.59 -18.60 -12.82
CA SER A 141 -5.63 -18.68 -14.29
C SER A 141 -4.83 -17.58 -15.00
N GLY A 142 -4.20 -16.67 -14.27
CA GLY A 142 -3.59 -15.46 -14.81
C GLY A 142 -4.58 -14.35 -15.18
N LYS A 143 -5.88 -14.57 -14.96
CA LYS A 143 -6.92 -13.55 -15.23
C LYS A 143 -6.82 -12.43 -14.19
N LYS A 144 -6.80 -11.19 -14.67
CA LYS A 144 -6.89 -9.99 -13.84
C LYS A 144 -8.35 -9.63 -13.53
N ILE A 145 -8.60 -9.25 -12.30
CA ILE A 145 -9.87 -8.71 -11.82
C ILE A 145 -9.57 -7.38 -11.13
N TYR A 146 -10.22 -6.32 -11.58
CA TYR A 146 -10.05 -4.98 -11.02
C TYR A 146 -11.08 -4.75 -9.91
N PRO A 147 -10.64 -4.68 -8.64
CA PRO A 147 -11.56 -4.45 -7.53
C PRO A 147 -12.17 -3.05 -7.59
N GLN A 148 -13.45 -2.95 -7.29
CA GLN A 148 -14.19 -1.69 -7.35
C GLN A 148 -14.68 -1.25 -5.97
N PRO A 149 -14.77 0.07 -5.72
CA PRO A 149 -14.31 1.17 -6.58
C PRO A 149 -12.84 1.54 -6.34
N GLN A 150 -12.11 1.90 -7.41
CA GLN A 150 -10.76 2.50 -7.33
C GLN A 150 -10.86 4.02 -7.53
N ARG A 151 -11.38 4.73 -6.59
CA ARG A 151 -11.57 6.20 -6.67
C ARG A 151 -10.91 6.90 -5.48
N SER A 152 -10.54 8.16 -5.68
CA SER A 152 -9.94 8.99 -4.61
C SER A 152 -10.80 8.99 -3.36
N GLY A 153 -10.14 8.84 -2.21
CA GLY A 153 -10.77 8.75 -0.90
C GLY A 153 -11.34 7.38 -0.55
N LYS A 154 -11.08 6.33 -1.33
CA LYS A 154 -11.50 4.96 -0.97
C LYS A 154 -10.36 4.22 -0.31
N LEU A 155 -10.61 3.67 0.89
CA LEU A 155 -9.70 2.77 1.59
C LEU A 155 -10.31 1.36 1.60
N ILE A 156 -9.56 0.37 1.15
CA ILE A 156 -9.98 -1.02 1.07
C ILE A 156 -9.09 -1.91 1.94
N PHE A 157 -9.69 -2.94 2.53
CA PHE A 157 -9.01 -3.98 3.29
C PHE A 157 -9.11 -5.31 2.56
N PHE A 158 -8.01 -6.06 2.53
CA PHE A 158 -7.95 -7.36 1.88
C PHE A 158 -7.00 -8.32 2.61
N ILE A 159 -7.15 -9.60 2.31
CA ILE A 159 -6.33 -10.65 2.93
C ILE A 159 -4.92 -10.67 2.33
N PRO A 160 -3.86 -10.87 3.15
CA PRO A 160 -2.48 -10.67 2.72
C PRO A 160 -1.99 -11.66 1.66
N TRP A 161 -2.65 -12.81 1.48
CA TRP A 161 -2.33 -13.78 0.43
C TRP A 161 -3.06 -13.54 -0.90
N THR A 162 -3.79 -12.43 -1.03
CA THR A 162 -4.35 -12.03 -2.32
C THR A 162 -3.23 -11.62 -3.27
N TRP A 163 -3.10 -12.36 -4.38
CA TRP A 163 -2.21 -11.96 -5.47
C TRP A 163 -2.73 -10.66 -6.08
N HIS A 164 -1.88 -9.65 -6.12
CA HIS A 164 -2.25 -8.35 -6.63
C HIS A 164 -1.06 -7.64 -7.28
N GLY A 165 -1.37 -6.80 -8.23
CA GLY A 165 -0.41 -5.98 -8.94
C GLY A 165 -1.03 -4.65 -9.35
N VAL A 166 -0.25 -3.84 -10.03
CA VAL A 166 -0.68 -2.54 -10.52
C VAL A 166 -0.27 -2.44 -11.98
N ASP A 167 -1.23 -2.19 -12.86
CA ASP A 167 -0.95 -1.90 -14.27
C ASP A 167 -0.29 -0.51 -14.42
N PRO A 168 0.41 -0.27 -15.54
CA PRO A 168 0.94 1.05 -15.84
C PRO A 168 -0.16 2.10 -15.80
N VAL A 169 0.17 3.28 -15.26
CA VAL A 169 -0.73 4.44 -15.27
C VAL A 169 -0.68 5.10 -16.65
N GLU A 170 -1.81 5.16 -17.34
CA GLU A 170 -1.94 5.76 -18.68
C GLU A 170 -2.29 7.25 -18.61
N SER A 171 -2.94 7.68 -17.52
CA SER A 171 -3.28 9.07 -17.27
C SER A 171 -2.04 9.97 -17.18
N GLN A 172 -2.21 11.26 -17.48
CA GLN A 172 -1.21 12.29 -17.22
C GLN A 172 -1.18 12.69 -15.72
N GLU A 173 -2.24 12.37 -15.00
CA GLU A 173 -2.35 12.65 -13.56
C GLU A 173 -1.55 11.63 -12.75
N GLU A 174 -1.08 12.07 -11.58
CA GLU A 174 -0.41 11.19 -10.64
C GLU A 174 -1.43 10.24 -9.99
N ARG A 175 -1.04 9.00 -9.82
CA ARG A 175 -1.77 8.04 -9.00
C ARG A 175 -1.07 7.89 -7.66
N ILE A 176 -1.69 8.41 -6.60
CA ILE A 176 -1.15 8.38 -5.24
C ILE A 176 -1.96 7.40 -4.39
N VAL A 177 -1.27 6.42 -3.84
CA VAL A 177 -1.86 5.49 -2.87
C VAL A 177 -1.02 5.42 -1.61
N VAL A 178 -1.66 5.13 -0.49
CA VAL A 178 -1.00 4.72 0.74
C VAL A 178 -1.41 3.29 1.05
N ALA A 179 -0.44 2.45 1.31
CA ALA A 179 -0.69 1.04 1.61
C ALA A 179 -0.04 0.64 2.93
N GLY A 180 -0.52 -0.43 3.51
CA GLY A 180 0.07 -0.95 4.74
C GLY A 180 -0.39 -2.36 5.07
N ASN A 181 0.31 -2.93 6.05
CA ASN A 181 0.02 -4.22 6.64
C ASN A 181 -0.19 -4.09 8.13
N VAL A 182 -1.12 -4.85 8.67
CA VAL A 182 -1.28 -5.05 10.11
C VAL A 182 -0.58 -6.34 10.49
N ILE A 183 0.47 -6.23 11.29
CA ILE A 183 1.34 -7.33 11.65
C ILE A 183 1.10 -7.72 13.11
N ARG A 184 0.93 -9.02 13.38
CA ARG A 184 0.91 -9.54 14.73
C ARG A 184 2.33 -9.61 15.27
N LEU A 185 2.55 -9.00 16.42
CA LEU A 185 3.79 -9.14 17.17
C LEU A 185 3.73 -10.42 18.03
N LYS A 186 4.83 -11.15 18.03
CA LYS A 186 4.97 -12.35 18.85
C LYS A 186 5.13 -12.01 20.33
#